data_c700f60b5804e7295fc75c44ce1e0eca
#
_entry.id   c700f60b5804e7295fc75c44ce1e0eca
#
_cell.length_a   1.000
_cell.length_b   1.000
_cell.length_c   1.000
_cell.angle_alpha   90.00
_cell.angle_beta   90.00
_cell.angle_gamma   90.00
#
_symmetry.space_group_name_H-M   'P 1'
#
loop_
_entity.id
_entity.type
_entity.pdbx_description
1 polymer ?
#
loop_
_entity_poly.entity_id
_entity_poly.type
_entity_poly.pdbx_seq_one_letter_code
_entity_poly.pdbx_strand_id
1 'polypeptide(L)'
;MKNKYQPFWFSEAIASETQLNIRQLENKIQSDICIVGGGYTGLWTALQLKKKQPSLNIVLIEKELCGSGASGRNGGCMIPLTTKFSTMKKIIGERDAMNMVTASESALFKIKDFCDEHNIDAQIRIDGGLYTATNKTHEGVLDNLIQNLKTSNINSLNRMPKAEIQKKAGSLKHIDGYFSPLSGSVQPGLLVRGMKKVAEKRA
;
A
#
# COMPACT_ATOMS: atom_id res chain seq x y z
N MET A 1 -13.11 -19.39 -15.53
CA MET A 1 -14.35 -19.03 -14.81
C MET A 1 -14.52 -17.53 -14.82
N LYS A 2 -15.60 -17.00 -15.43
CA LYS A 2 -15.93 -15.57 -15.32
C LYS A 2 -16.37 -15.32 -13.88
N ASN A 3 -15.50 -14.73 -13.08
CA ASN A 3 -15.82 -14.37 -11.70
C ASN A 3 -16.87 -13.25 -11.75
N LYS A 4 -18.12 -13.56 -11.38
CA LYS A 4 -19.31 -12.70 -11.50
C LYS A 4 -19.16 -11.39 -10.67
N TYR A 5 -18.19 -11.35 -9.76
CA TYR A 5 -17.93 -10.24 -8.84
C TYR A 5 -16.44 -9.87 -8.84
N GLN A 6 -15.95 -9.28 -9.92
CA GLN A 6 -14.62 -8.68 -9.93
C GLN A 6 -14.69 -7.27 -9.33
N PRO A 7 -13.74 -6.87 -8.44
CA PRO A 7 -13.66 -5.51 -7.94
C PRO A 7 -13.33 -4.55 -9.08
N PHE A 8 -13.85 -3.33 -9.00
CA PHE A 8 -13.68 -2.30 -10.03
C PHE A 8 -12.21 -2.10 -10.42
N TRP A 9 -11.33 -1.86 -9.45
CA TRP A 9 -9.91 -1.61 -9.69
C TRP A 9 -9.19 -2.75 -10.40
N PHE A 10 -9.52 -3.99 -10.05
CA PHE A 10 -8.93 -5.16 -10.70
C PHE A 10 -9.46 -5.35 -12.12
N SER A 11 -10.76 -5.15 -12.33
CA SER A 11 -11.37 -5.22 -13.64
C SER A 11 -10.80 -4.18 -14.61
N GLU A 12 -10.63 -2.95 -14.14
CA GLU A 12 -10.00 -1.87 -14.92
C GLU A 12 -8.56 -2.22 -15.30
N ALA A 13 -7.77 -2.71 -14.34
CA ALA A 13 -6.39 -3.12 -14.60
C ALA A 13 -6.29 -4.25 -15.61
N ILE A 14 -7.17 -5.25 -15.52
CA ILE A 14 -7.21 -6.36 -16.49
C ILE A 14 -7.64 -5.88 -17.88
N ALA A 15 -8.63 -4.99 -17.94
CA ALA A 15 -9.12 -4.44 -19.23
C ALA A 15 -8.05 -3.62 -19.96
N SER A 16 -7.09 -3.05 -19.23
CA SER A 16 -5.95 -2.31 -19.82
C SER A 16 -4.83 -3.21 -20.36
N GLU A 17 -4.87 -4.52 -20.10
CA GLU A 17 -3.87 -5.45 -20.61
C GLU A 17 -4.25 -5.96 -22.00
N THR A 18 -3.33 -5.85 -22.95
CA THR A 18 -3.51 -6.32 -24.34
C THR A 18 -3.62 -7.84 -24.43
N GLN A 19 -2.92 -8.55 -23.54
CA GLN A 19 -2.98 -10.01 -23.42
C GLN A 19 -2.84 -10.45 -21.97
N LEU A 20 -3.75 -11.34 -21.55
CA LEU A 20 -3.61 -12.08 -20.29
C LEU A 20 -2.69 -13.27 -20.54
N ASN A 21 -1.41 -13.11 -20.25
CA ASN A 21 -0.47 -14.21 -20.34
C ASN A 21 -0.62 -15.14 -19.14
N ILE A 22 -1.40 -16.22 -19.30
CA ILE A 22 -1.67 -17.22 -18.27
C ILE A 22 -0.91 -18.48 -18.67
N ARG A 23 0.09 -18.86 -17.87
CA ARG A 23 0.77 -20.15 -18.02
C ARG A 23 0.26 -21.07 -16.92
N GLN A 24 -0.35 -22.17 -17.28
CA GLN A 24 -0.71 -23.21 -16.32
C GLN A 24 0.51 -24.07 -15.99
N LEU A 25 0.60 -24.48 -14.72
CA LEU A 25 1.62 -25.45 -14.30
C LEU A 25 1.14 -26.83 -14.67
N GLU A 26 1.71 -27.39 -15.73
CA GLU A 26 1.31 -28.72 -16.27
C GLU A 26 2.25 -29.83 -15.81
N ASN A 27 3.46 -29.50 -15.41
CA ASN A 27 4.51 -30.46 -15.08
C ASN A 27 5.15 -30.19 -13.73
N LYS A 28 5.91 -31.17 -13.23
CA LYS A 28 6.78 -30.96 -12.06
C LYS A 28 7.91 -30.01 -12.45
N ILE A 29 8.10 -28.97 -11.65
CA ILE A 29 9.17 -27.99 -11.81
C ILE A 29 10.07 -28.08 -10.59
N GLN A 30 11.37 -27.99 -10.82
CA GLN A 30 12.37 -27.87 -9.76
C GLN A 30 12.82 -26.39 -9.70
N SER A 31 12.87 -25.86 -8.50
CA SER A 31 13.31 -24.47 -8.25
C SER A 31 14.01 -24.37 -6.90
N ASP A 32 14.84 -23.32 -6.73
CA ASP A 32 15.47 -23.05 -5.43
C ASP A 32 14.44 -22.54 -4.43
N ILE A 33 13.47 -21.72 -4.92
CA ILE A 33 12.43 -21.12 -4.09
C ILE A 33 11.09 -21.21 -4.82
N CYS A 34 10.07 -21.70 -4.12
CA CYS A 34 8.68 -21.65 -4.58
C CYS A 34 7.88 -20.67 -3.72
N ILE A 35 7.29 -19.64 -4.36
CA ILE A 35 6.42 -18.66 -3.71
C ILE A 35 4.99 -18.98 -4.08
N VAL A 36 4.12 -19.14 -3.06
CA VAL A 36 2.70 -19.43 -3.26
C VAL A 36 1.89 -18.14 -3.04
N GLY A 37 1.26 -17.67 -4.09
CA GLY A 37 0.40 -16.48 -4.10
C GLY A 37 1.02 -15.29 -4.83
N GLY A 38 0.34 -14.79 -5.85
CA GLY A 38 0.71 -13.64 -6.70
C GLY A 38 0.12 -12.31 -6.23
N GLY A 39 0.03 -12.10 -4.92
CA GLY A 39 -0.31 -10.80 -4.33
C GLY A 39 0.93 -9.93 -4.11
N TYR A 40 0.77 -8.75 -3.48
CA TYR A 40 1.87 -7.84 -3.17
C TYR A 40 3.03 -8.52 -2.47
N THR A 41 2.76 -9.30 -1.42
CA THR A 41 3.81 -9.97 -0.64
C THR A 41 4.62 -10.94 -1.48
N GLY A 42 3.95 -11.83 -2.22
CA GLY A 42 4.65 -12.82 -3.05
C GLY A 42 5.45 -12.18 -4.17
N LEU A 43 4.86 -11.24 -4.90
CA LEU A 43 5.54 -10.53 -5.98
C LEU A 43 6.72 -9.70 -5.48
N TRP A 44 6.53 -8.96 -4.36
CA TRP A 44 7.61 -8.18 -3.77
C TRP A 44 8.75 -9.06 -3.28
N THR A 45 8.43 -10.20 -2.66
CA THR A 45 9.43 -11.19 -2.23
C THR A 45 10.23 -11.70 -3.42
N ALA A 46 9.57 -12.11 -4.50
CA ALA A 46 10.26 -12.57 -5.72
C ALA A 46 11.20 -11.49 -6.28
N LEU A 47 10.70 -10.25 -6.41
CA LEU A 47 11.46 -9.12 -6.92
C LEU A 47 12.69 -8.79 -6.06
N GLN A 48 12.54 -8.80 -4.73
CA GLN A 48 13.65 -8.52 -3.81
C GLN A 48 14.68 -9.66 -3.79
N LEU A 49 14.25 -10.90 -3.85
CA LEU A 49 15.16 -12.06 -3.93
C LEU A 49 15.97 -12.01 -5.23
N LYS A 50 15.34 -11.82 -6.37
CA LYS A 50 16.05 -11.68 -7.67
C LYS A 50 17.00 -10.48 -7.70
N LYS A 51 16.64 -9.37 -7.03
CA LYS A 51 17.54 -8.20 -6.90
C LYS A 51 18.78 -8.54 -6.05
N LYS A 52 18.62 -9.29 -4.96
CA LYS A 52 19.73 -9.66 -4.05
C LYS A 52 20.60 -10.78 -4.60
N GLN A 53 19.98 -11.74 -5.25
CA GLN A 53 20.65 -12.94 -5.79
C GLN A 53 20.04 -13.29 -7.15
N PRO A 54 20.55 -12.69 -8.25
CA PRO A 54 19.99 -12.88 -9.60
C PRO A 54 20.03 -14.33 -10.10
N SER A 55 20.94 -15.17 -9.60
CA SER A 55 21.08 -16.58 -9.99
C SER A 55 19.98 -17.51 -9.44
N LEU A 56 19.21 -17.08 -8.44
CA LEU A 56 18.14 -17.91 -7.88
C LEU A 56 17.09 -18.27 -8.93
N ASN A 57 16.78 -19.56 -9.03
CA ASN A 57 15.64 -20.05 -9.78
C ASN A 57 14.38 -19.95 -8.89
N ILE A 58 13.52 -18.96 -9.16
CA ILE A 58 12.32 -18.67 -8.36
C ILE A 58 11.08 -18.97 -9.18
N VAL A 59 10.21 -19.82 -8.63
CA VAL A 59 8.88 -20.07 -9.18
C VAL A 59 7.83 -19.43 -8.28
N LEU A 60 6.95 -18.60 -8.86
CA LEU A 60 5.79 -18.07 -8.20
C LEU A 60 4.53 -18.71 -8.81
N ILE A 61 3.73 -19.34 -7.97
CA ILE A 61 2.46 -19.96 -8.38
C ILE A 61 1.28 -19.19 -7.79
N GLU A 62 0.26 -18.99 -8.61
CA GLU A 62 -0.98 -18.29 -8.24
C GLU A 62 -2.19 -19.12 -8.69
N LYS A 63 -3.20 -19.21 -7.83
CA LYS A 63 -4.39 -20.01 -8.08
C LYS A 63 -5.25 -19.47 -9.24
N GLU A 64 -5.31 -18.15 -9.35
CA GLU A 64 -6.14 -17.44 -10.35
C GLU A 64 -5.25 -16.50 -11.17
N LEU A 65 -5.47 -15.19 -11.03
CA LEU A 65 -4.61 -14.15 -11.62
C LEU A 65 -3.86 -13.42 -10.51
N CYS A 66 -2.59 -13.09 -10.74
CA CYS A 66 -1.86 -12.24 -9.81
C CYS A 66 -2.65 -10.97 -9.49
N GLY A 67 -2.91 -10.75 -8.21
CA GLY A 67 -3.70 -9.63 -7.72
C GLY A 67 -5.21 -9.91 -7.56
N SER A 68 -5.75 -11.05 -7.95
CA SER A 68 -7.19 -11.36 -7.80
C SER A 68 -7.66 -11.43 -6.35
N GLY A 69 -6.73 -11.64 -5.41
CA GLY A 69 -6.98 -11.60 -3.95
C GLY A 69 -7.02 -10.17 -3.40
N ALA A 70 -6.66 -10.00 -2.13
CA ALA A 70 -6.71 -8.72 -1.40
C ALA A 70 -5.92 -7.59 -2.08
N SER A 71 -4.85 -7.91 -2.81
CA SER A 71 -3.98 -6.94 -3.47
C SER A 71 -4.67 -6.13 -4.57
N GLY A 72 -5.64 -6.70 -5.28
CA GLY A 72 -6.43 -5.96 -6.28
C GLY A 72 -7.84 -5.57 -5.80
N ARG A 73 -8.17 -5.83 -4.51
CA ARG A 73 -9.53 -5.61 -3.96
C ARG A 73 -9.58 -4.54 -2.88
N ASN A 74 -8.46 -3.96 -2.50
CA ASN A 74 -8.40 -2.91 -1.50
C ASN A 74 -8.78 -1.53 -2.08
N GLY A 75 -8.99 -0.54 -1.21
CA GLY A 75 -9.35 0.82 -1.60
C GLY A 75 -8.20 1.68 -2.11
N GLY A 76 -6.98 1.15 -2.20
CA GLY A 76 -5.82 1.88 -2.70
C GLY A 76 -5.27 2.96 -1.77
N CYS A 77 -5.68 2.97 -0.50
CA CYS A 77 -5.15 3.93 0.46
C CYS A 77 -3.73 3.55 0.89
N MET A 78 -2.78 4.44 0.65
CA MET A 78 -1.40 4.35 1.10
C MET A 78 -1.26 5.12 2.41
N ILE A 79 -1.47 4.45 3.53
CA ILE A 79 -1.50 5.05 4.86
C ILE A 79 -0.38 4.45 5.72
N PRO A 80 0.57 5.27 6.23
CA PRO A 80 1.62 4.80 7.13
C PRO A 80 1.07 4.35 8.48
N LEU A 81 1.92 3.67 9.25
CA LEU A 81 1.58 3.17 10.59
C LEU A 81 1.53 4.25 11.68
N THR A 82 1.65 5.54 11.31
CA THR A 82 1.68 6.69 12.24
C THR A 82 0.51 6.68 13.23
N THR A 83 -0.71 6.38 12.75
CA THR A 83 -1.90 6.30 13.61
C THR A 83 -1.91 5.09 14.57
N LYS A 84 -1.01 4.14 14.37
CA LYS A 84 -0.84 2.94 15.22
C LYS A 84 0.29 3.07 16.23
N PHE A 85 1.03 4.20 16.21
CA PHE A 85 2.22 4.41 17.03
C PHE A 85 1.99 4.11 18.52
N SER A 86 0.95 4.69 19.13
CA SER A 86 0.69 4.49 20.57
C SER A 86 0.41 3.03 20.94
N THR A 87 -0.25 2.27 20.05
CA THR A 87 -0.48 0.84 20.24
C THR A 87 0.80 0.04 20.08
N MET A 88 1.58 0.32 19.04
CA MET A 88 2.87 -0.35 18.80
C MET A 88 3.86 -0.06 19.93
N LYS A 89 3.94 1.19 20.41
CA LYS A 89 4.79 1.57 21.55
C LYS A 89 4.52 0.71 22.79
N LYS A 90 3.24 0.37 23.06
CA LYS A 90 2.87 -0.51 24.19
C LYS A 90 3.27 -1.97 23.98
N ILE A 91 3.31 -2.46 22.75
CA ILE A 91 3.53 -3.88 22.44
C ILE A 91 5.02 -4.19 22.24
N ILE A 92 5.72 -3.34 21.49
CA ILE A 92 7.11 -3.58 21.03
C ILE A 92 8.12 -2.55 21.54
N GLY A 93 7.68 -1.59 22.37
CA GLY A 93 8.52 -0.50 22.86
C GLY A 93 8.64 0.68 21.90
N GLU A 94 9.13 1.79 22.42
CA GLU A 94 9.16 3.07 21.69
C GLU A 94 10.07 3.05 20.46
N ARG A 95 11.32 2.57 20.64
CA ARG A 95 12.32 2.54 19.57
C ARG A 95 11.83 1.75 18.35
N ASP A 96 11.28 0.56 18.58
CA ASP A 96 10.88 -0.31 17.49
C ASP A 96 9.57 0.20 16.85
N ALA A 97 8.68 0.81 17.64
CA ALA A 97 7.51 1.50 17.10
C ALA A 97 7.89 2.70 16.21
N MET A 98 8.89 3.51 16.60
CA MET A 98 9.43 4.60 15.78
C MET A 98 10.02 4.05 14.46
N ASN A 99 10.83 3.00 14.54
CA ASN A 99 11.43 2.37 13.38
C ASN A 99 10.34 1.88 12.39
N MET A 100 9.27 1.28 12.90
CA MET A 100 8.15 0.81 12.07
C MET A 100 7.40 1.98 11.41
N VAL A 101 7.15 3.07 12.14
CA VAL A 101 6.51 4.27 11.54
C VAL A 101 7.38 4.81 10.43
N THR A 102 8.66 5.07 10.69
CA THR A 102 9.61 5.61 9.69
C THR A 102 9.74 4.68 8.47
N ALA A 103 9.81 3.37 8.70
CA ALA A 103 9.87 2.40 7.60
C ALA A 103 8.60 2.43 6.74
N SER A 104 7.42 2.54 7.38
CA SER A 104 6.14 2.61 6.67
C SER A 104 5.97 3.91 5.87
N GLU A 105 6.45 5.04 6.40
CA GLU A 105 6.47 6.32 5.70
C GLU A 105 7.41 6.28 4.49
N SER A 106 8.60 5.72 4.67
CA SER A 106 9.57 5.53 3.58
C SER A 106 9.03 4.58 2.50
N ALA A 107 8.19 3.61 2.86
CA ALA A 107 7.64 2.64 1.92
C ALA A 107 6.76 3.30 0.85
N LEU A 108 6.06 4.40 1.15
CA LEU A 108 5.26 5.12 0.17
C LEU A 108 6.11 5.58 -1.02
N PHE A 109 7.24 6.21 -0.71
CA PHE A 109 8.17 6.71 -1.74
C PHE A 109 8.84 5.56 -2.48
N LYS A 110 9.26 4.51 -1.78
CA LYS A 110 9.84 3.32 -2.42
C LYS A 110 8.89 2.62 -3.39
N ILE A 111 7.58 2.61 -3.10
CA ILE A 111 6.56 2.09 -4.02
C ILE A 111 6.47 3.01 -5.25
N LYS A 112 6.46 4.32 -5.04
CA LYS A 112 6.45 5.29 -6.14
C LYS A 112 7.70 5.15 -7.01
N ASP A 113 8.89 5.16 -6.39
CA ASP A 113 10.17 5.02 -7.11
C ASP A 113 10.22 3.73 -7.92
N PHE A 114 9.72 2.61 -7.36
CA PHE A 114 9.61 1.34 -8.09
C PHE A 114 8.69 1.45 -9.30
N CYS A 115 7.56 2.14 -9.18
CA CYS A 115 6.65 2.36 -10.30
C CYS A 115 7.28 3.23 -11.38
N ASP A 116 7.97 4.30 -10.98
CA ASP A 116 8.67 5.21 -11.90
C ASP A 116 9.81 4.47 -12.64
N GLU A 117 10.64 3.70 -11.91
CA GLU A 117 11.75 2.89 -12.47
C GLU A 117 11.25 1.89 -13.53
N HIS A 118 10.06 1.34 -13.32
CA HIS A 118 9.54 0.29 -14.20
C HIS A 118 8.42 0.73 -15.13
N ASN A 119 8.15 2.03 -15.21
CA ASN A 119 7.09 2.62 -16.04
C ASN A 119 5.72 2.00 -15.74
N ILE A 120 5.40 1.83 -14.45
CA ILE A 120 4.09 1.35 -14.00
C ILE A 120 3.22 2.58 -13.69
N ASP A 121 2.27 2.88 -14.57
CA ASP A 121 1.25 3.90 -14.24
C ASP A 121 0.19 3.30 -13.31
N ALA A 122 0.50 3.31 -12.02
CA ALA A 122 -0.41 2.91 -10.96
C ALA A 122 -1.21 4.08 -10.37
N GLN A 123 -1.23 5.23 -11.03
CA GLN A 123 -1.94 6.44 -10.61
C GLN A 123 -1.62 6.85 -9.16
N ILE A 124 -0.34 6.74 -8.77
CA ILE A 124 0.10 7.04 -7.41
C ILE A 124 0.02 8.54 -7.15
N ARG A 125 -0.61 8.90 -6.03
CA ARG A 125 -0.65 10.25 -5.48
C ARG A 125 -0.21 10.21 -4.03
N ILE A 126 0.77 11.05 -3.66
CA ILE A 126 1.23 11.24 -2.28
C ILE A 126 1.01 12.73 -1.97
N ASP A 127 -0.24 13.10 -1.79
CA ASP A 127 -0.69 14.47 -1.57
C ASP A 127 -1.31 14.68 -0.17
N GLY A 128 -1.15 13.68 0.68
CA GLY A 128 -1.57 13.69 2.08
C GLY A 128 -2.93 13.05 2.30
N GLY A 129 -3.29 12.94 3.58
CA GLY A 129 -4.56 12.39 4.04
C GLY A 129 -5.18 13.19 5.16
N LEU A 130 -6.50 13.30 5.16
CA LEU A 130 -7.28 13.95 6.20
C LEU A 130 -7.95 12.91 7.09
N TYR A 131 -7.84 13.13 8.39
CA TYR A 131 -8.62 12.45 9.43
C TYR A 131 -9.55 13.47 10.03
N THR A 132 -10.85 13.36 9.81
CA THR A 132 -11.80 14.41 10.18
C THR A 132 -12.93 13.92 11.07
N ALA A 133 -13.42 14.78 11.95
CA ALA A 133 -14.62 14.58 12.75
C ALA A 133 -15.79 15.38 12.18
N THR A 134 -16.95 14.74 12.07
CA THR A 134 -18.23 15.37 11.66
C THR A 134 -19.22 15.44 12.81
N ASN A 135 -18.87 14.95 13.98
CA ASN A 135 -19.65 15.02 15.23
C ASN A 135 -18.73 15.29 16.43
N LYS A 136 -19.31 15.80 17.51
CA LYS A 136 -18.57 16.19 18.72
C LYS A 136 -17.90 15.04 19.44
N THR A 137 -18.43 13.82 19.33
CA THR A 137 -17.86 12.63 20.00
C THR A 137 -16.48 12.27 19.45
N HIS A 138 -16.21 12.63 18.21
CA HIS A 138 -14.92 12.36 17.54
C HIS A 138 -13.97 13.57 17.58
N GLU A 139 -14.39 14.70 18.14
CA GLU A 139 -13.52 15.88 18.28
C GLU A 139 -12.35 15.56 19.23
N GLY A 140 -11.14 15.91 18.85
CA GLY A 140 -9.94 15.67 19.66
C GLY A 140 -9.49 14.21 19.76
N VAL A 141 -10.11 13.27 19.05
CA VAL A 141 -9.87 11.82 19.21
C VAL A 141 -8.39 11.41 18.99
N LEU A 142 -7.63 12.17 18.20
CA LEU A 142 -6.22 11.90 17.95
C LEU A 142 -5.26 12.81 18.75
N ASP A 143 -5.72 13.67 19.62
CA ASP A 143 -4.85 14.61 20.36
C ASP A 143 -3.82 13.89 21.23
N ASN A 144 -4.22 12.83 21.93
CA ASN A 144 -3.29 12.00 22.70
C ASN A 144 -2.25 11.30 21.81
N LEU A 145 -2.65 10.86 20.62
CA LEU A 145 -1.72 10.26 19.67
C LEU A 145 -0.69 11.29 19.20
N ILE A 146 -1.13 12.49 18.85
CA ILE A 146 -0.24 13.58 18.42
C ILE A 146 0.75 13.94 19.52
N GLN A 147 0.30 14.02 20.76
CA GLN A 147 1.20 14.27 21.88
C GLN A 147 2.27 13.18 22.01
N ASN A 148 1.88 11.92 21.90
CA ASN A 148 2.82 10.79 21.91
C ASN A 148 3.80 10.81 20.73
N LEU A 149 3.34 11.20 19.55
CA LEU A 149 4.19 11.34 18.35
C LEU A 149 5.22 12.46 18.56
N LYS A 150 4.79 13.62 19.05
CA LYS A 150 5.67 14.77 19.34
C LYS A 150 6.75 14.44 20.34
N THR A 151 6.42 13.75 21.45
CA THR A 151 7.43 13.34 22.45
C THR A 151 8.47 12.37 21.89
N SER A 152 8.14 11.68 20.80
CA SER A 152 9.04 10.77 20.07
C SER A 152 9.60 11.40 18.78
N ASN A 153 9.54 12.74 18.63
CA ASN A 153 10.01 13.49 17.46
C ASN A 153 9.43 13.05 16.11
N ILE A 154 8.19 12.55 16.10
CA ILE A 154 7.46 12.18 14.88
C ILE A 154 6.46 13.30 14.56
N ASN A 155 6.63 13.97 13.41
CA ASN A 155 5.83 15.14 13.03
C ASN A 155 4.96 14.89 11.79
N SER A 156 4.67 13.65 11.45
CA SER A 156 3.94 13.24 10.24
C SER A 156 2.41 13.26 10.38
N LEU A 157 1.88 13.71 11.52
CA LEU A 157 0.44 13.92 11.73
C LEU A 157 0.22 15.17 12.56
N ASN A 158 -0.53 16.14 12.05
CA ASN A 158 -0.73 17.42 12.71
C ASN A 158 -2.20 17.81 12.72
N ARG A 159 -2.66 18.44 13.83
CA ARG A 159 -3.98 19.05 13.89
C ARG A 159 -4.04 20.21 12.91
N MET A 160 -5.14 20.35 12.19
CA MET A 160 -5.34 21.36 11.18
C MET A 160 -6.48 22.31 11.60
N PRO A 161 -6.39 23.63 11.31
CA PRO A 161 -7.47 24.57 11.57
C PRO A 161 -8.77 24.17 10.86
N LYS A 162 -9.91 24.32 11.54
CA LYS A 162 -11.23 23.92 11.03
C LYS A 162 -11.53 24.46 9.64
N ALA A 163 -11.23 25.74 9.38
CA ALA A 163 -11.48 26.36 8.08
C ALA A 163 -10.69 25.66 6.94
N GLU A 164 -9.44 25.27 7.21
CA GLU A 164 -8.61 24.57 6.24
C GLU A 164 -9.12 23.13 5.99
N ILE A 165 -9.55 22.44 7.06
CA ILE A 165 -10.16 21.11 6.94
C ILE A 165 -11.40 21.18 6.05
N GLN A 166 -12.30 22.13 6.33
CA GLN A 166 -13.53 22.33 5.55
C GLN A 166 -13.23 22.62 4.08
N LYS A 167 -12.24 23.46 3.81
CA LYS A 167 -11.79 23.75 2.45
C LYS A 167 -11.23 22.51 1.74
N LYS A 168 -10.35 21.75 2.41
CA LYS A 168 -9.75 20.53 1.82
C LYS A 168 -10.76 19.40 1.65
N ALA A 169 -11.67 19.22 2.60
CA ALA A 169 -12.69 18.18 2.57
C ALA A 169 -13.91 18.54 1.70
N GLY A 170 -14.04 19.81 1.27
CA GLY A 170 -15.15 20.28 0.45
C GLY A 170 -16.50 20.30 1.17
N SER A 171 -16.53 20.33 2.52
CA SER A 171 -17.77 20.33 3.29
C SER A 171 -17.64 21.03 4.63
N LEU A 172 -18.63 21.86 4.97
CA LEU A 172 -18.74 22.56 6.26
C LEU A 172 -19.11 21.62 7.44
N LYS A 173 -19.46 20.38 7.17
CA LYS A 173 -19.81 19.39 8.21
C LYS A 173 -18.61 18.94 9.04
N HIS A 174 -17.39 19.14 8.54
CA HIS A 174 -16.19 18.78 9.29
C HIS A 174 -15.90 19.84 10.36
N ILE A 175 -15.86 19.41 11.63
CA ILE A 175 -15.72 20.30 12.80
C ILE A 175 -14.32 20.28 13.40
N ASP A 176 -13.55 19.22 13.16
CA ASP A 176 -12.19 19.03 13.64
C ASP A 176 -11.44 18.07 12.72
N GLY A 177 -10.11 18.04 12.80
CA GLY A 177 -9.33 17.03 12.08
C GLY A 177 -7.83 17.28 12.08
N TYR A 178 -7.20 16.36 11.37
CA TYR A 178 -5.75 16.20 11.34
C TYR A 178 -5.32 15.91 9.91
N PHE A 179 -4.14 16.36 9.57
CA PHE A 179 -3.54 16.15 8.26
C PHE A 179 -2.23 15.39 8.40
N SER A 180 -2.07 14.35 7.59
CA SER A 180 -0.81 13.65 7.40
C SER A 180 -0.29 13.95 5.99
N PRO A 181 0.85 14.60 5.83
CA PRO A 181 1.44 14.84 4.51
C PRO A 181 1.96 13.54 3.87
N LEU A 182 2.29 12.54 4.70
CA LEU A 182 2.83 11.24 4.28
C LEU A 182 1.71 10.21 4.15
N SER A 183 0.71 10.52 3.34
CA SER A 183 -0.36 9.61 2.97
C SER A 183 -0.68 9.78 1.50
N GLY A 184 -1.29 8.78 0.90
CA GLY A 184 -1.59 8.85 -0.52
C GLY A 184 -2.60 7.81 -0.99
N SER A 185 -2.71 7.70 -2.29
CA SER A 185 -3.55 6.71 -2.96
C SER A 185 -2.84 6.09 -4.15
N VAL A 186 -3.27 4.90 -4.53
CA VAL A 186 -2.77 4.13 -5.66
C VAL A 186 -3.93 3.35 -6.28
N GLN A 187 -3.91 3.12 -7.58
CA GLN A 187 -4.80 2.14 -8.19
C GLN A 187 -4.22 0.74 -7.94
N PRO A 188 -4.80 -0.04 -7.02
CA PRO A 188 -4.16 -1.25 -6.50
C PRO A 188 -4.06 -2.38 -7.53
N GLY A 189 -5.01 -2.46 -8.45
CA GLY A 189 -4.99 -3.42 -9.55
C GLY A 189 -3.85 -3.14 -10.52
N LEU A 190 -3.67 -1.89 -10.94
CA LEU A 190 -2.56 -1.48 -11.82
C LEU A 190 -1.21 -1.72 -11.17
N LEU A 191 -1.08 -1.42 -9.86
CA LEU A 191 0.16 -1.67 -9.13
C LEU A 191 0.51 -3.16 -9.13
N VAL A 192 -0.40 -4.04 -8.67
CA VAL A 192 -0.09 -5.48 -8.56
C VAL A 192 0.15 -6.12 -9.93
N ARG A 193 -0.58 -5.69 -10.97
CA ARG A 193 -0.38 -6.18 -12.34
C ARG A 193 0.92 -5.66 -12.93
N GLY A 194 1.31 -4.43 -12.65
CA GLY A 194 2.61 -3.89 -13.00
C GLY A 194 3.75 -4.66 -12.34
N MET A 195 3.65 -4.95 -11.04
CA MET A 195 4.63 -5.78 -10.34
C MET A 195 4.77 -7.17 -10.94
N LYS A 196 3.65 -7.81 -11.33
CA LYS A 196 3.65 -9.09 -12.04
C LYS A 196 4.45 -9.01 -13.34
N LYS A 197 4.21 -7.98 -14.17
CA LYS A 197 4.95 -7.78 -15.43
C LYS A 197 6.46 -7.61 -15.22
N VAL A 198 6.85 -6.90 -14.16
CA VAL A 198 8.28 -6.73 -13.80
C VAL A 198 8.89 -8.05 -13.34
N ALA A 199 8.16 -8.83 -12.52
CA ALA A 199 8.63 -10.13 -12.05
C ALA A 199 8.86 -11.10 -13.22
N GLU A 200 7.95 -11.14 -14.19
CA GLU A 200 8.08 -11.99 -15.40
C GLU A 200 9.29 -11.63 -16.29
N LYS A 201 9.65 -10.34 -16.35
CA LYS A 201 10.83 -9.91 -17.12
C LYS A 201 12.17 -10.29 -16.45
N ARG A 202 12.14 -10.59 -15.14
CA ARG A 202 13.31 -10.97 -14.35
C ARG A 202 13.38 -12.47 -14.06
N ALA A 203 12.41 -13.23 -14.55
CA ALA A 203 12.33 -14.69 -14.37
C ALA A 203 13.39 -15.44 -15.19
#